data_f79947724173580a2196f4a363373183
#
_entry.id   f79947724173580a2196f4a363373183
#
_cell.length_a   1.000
_cell.length_b   1.000
_cell.length_c   1.000
_cell.angle_alpha   90.00
_cell.angle_beta   90.00
_cell.angle_gamma   90.00
#
_symmetry.space_group_name_H-M   'P 1'
#
loop_
_entity.id
_entity.type
_entity.pdbx_description
1 polymer ?
#
loop_
_entity_poly.entity_id
_entity_poly.type
_entity_poly.pdbx_seq_one_letter_code
_entity_poly.pdbx_strand_id
1 'polypeptide(L)'
;MAKVKTAFFCSNCGYESAKWLGKCPSCGTWNTFVEEVISKPSAKKENGWDDYHEETKSIRTIPLSSITSSEQVRITTSDAELNRVLGGGIVPGSIVLIAGEPGIGKSTLFLQNGLQLQNKTVLYISGEESEQQIKMRADRLNIKNDNFYLLTETGTQTIFQEIKKLKPHLVIVDSIQTIQSPYIDSSPGSISQIRESAAEFQRFAKETNTPVFLIGHITKDGSIAGPKILEHMVDTVLQFEGDSHYAYRILRTIKNRFGSTSEIGIYEMTGAGMRVVNNPSEILMTPKEDQLSGIAIAATIEGMRPLLIEVQALVTQSVYGTPQRTVSGFDLRRLQLLLAVLEKKGGFHFGVKDVFLNIAGGLKVEDPSIDLAVLCALLSSYEDVPLPQHICFAGEVGLSGEVRAVHRIEQRIAEAEKLGFEKIIVSRYGQKSIGKQSGNIEVISMGRVEEVYQYLFQ
;
A
#
# COMPACT_ATOMS: atom_id res chain seq x y z
N MET A 1 46.42 3.28 -18.05
CA MET A 1 45.09 3.91 -17.77
C MET A 1 44.03 2.88 -18.06
N ALA A 2 43.33 2.35 -17.07
CA ALA A 2 42.24 1.41 -17.27
C ALA A 2 41.10 2.12 -18.02
N LYS A 3 40.57 1.54 -19.08
CA LYS A 3 39.45 2.08 -19.83
C LYS A 3 38.23 2.05 -18.91
N VAL A 4 37.75 3.21 -18.50
CA VAL A 4 36.48 3.38 -17.77
C VAL A 4 35.37 2.87 -18.72
N LYS A 5 34.61 1.88 -18.27
CA LYS A 5 33.50 1.34 -19.04
C LYS A 5 32.22 2.02 -18.52
N THR A 6 31.56 2.77 -19.37
CA THR A 6 30.24 3.35 -19.05
C THR A 6 29.13 2.47 -19.62
N ALA A 7 27.99 2.42 -18.92
CA ALA A 7 26.75 1.86 -19.44
C ALA A 7 25.58 2.80 -19.11
N PHE A 8 24.51 2.62 -19.82
CA PHE A 8 23.29 3.40 -19.67
C PHE A 8 22.21 2.56 -18.98
N PHE A 9 21.68 3.05 -17.87
CA PHE A 9 20.63 2.38 -17.11
C PHE A 9 19.31 3.15 -17.23
N CYS A 10 18.23 2.42 -17.51
CA CYS A 10 16.89 3.00 -17.49
C CYS A 10 16.49 3.35 -16.06
N SER A 11 16.23 4.63 -15.77
CA SER A 11 15.82 5.10 -14.43
C SER A 11 14.48 4.52 -13.95
N ASN A 12 13.64 4.01 -14.87
CA ASN A 12 12.35 3.42 -14.51
C ASN A 12 12.43 1.92 -14.22
N CYS A 13 13.19 1.12 -14.99
CA CYS A 13 13.20 -0.33 -14.84
C CYS A 13 14.58 -0.96 -14.62
N GLY A 14 15.66 -0.15 -14.63
CA GLY A 14 17.02 -0.63 -14.46
C GLY A 14 17.59 -1.42 -15.65
N TYR A 15 16.92 -1.42 -16.82
CA TYR A 15 17.44 -2.08 -18.01
C TYR A 15 18.79 -1.48 -18.39
N GLU A 16 19.82 -2.33 -18.54
CA GLU A 16 21.17 -1.94 -18.91
C GLU A 16 21.35 -1.96 -20.42
N SER A 17 21.96 -0.92 -20.97
CA SER A 17 22.31 -0.80 -22.37
C SER A 17 23.74 -0.26 -22.52
N ALA A 18 24.48 -0.77 -23.48
CA ALA A 18 25.82 -0.25 -23.84
C ALA A 18 25.76 1.13 -24.51
N LYS A 19 24.58 1.58 -24.95
CA LYS A 19 24.34 2.85 -25.63
C LYS A 19 23.09 3.51 -25.08
N TRP A 20 23.04 4.83 -25.11
CA TRP A 20 21.83 5.56 -24.81
C TRP A 20 20.70 5.22 -25.79
N LEU A 21 19.51 4.94 -25.28
CA LEU A 21 18.34 4.62 -26.09
C LEU A 21 17.23 5.62 -25.77
N GLY A 22 16.59 6.19 -26.77
CA GLY A 22 15.50 7.13 -26.59
C GLY A 22 14.26 6.50 -25.93
N LYS A 23 14.02 5.19 -26.19
CA LYS A 23 12.93 4.42 -25.60
C LYS A 23 13.49 3.15 -24.97
N CYS A 24 13.10 2.85 -23.74
CA CYS A 24 13.52 1.64 -23.08
C CYS A 24 12.82 0.40 -23.69
N PRO A 25 13.57 -0.62 -24.15
CA PRO A 25 12.96 -1.82 -24.72
C PRO A 25 12.25 -2.70 -23.70
N SER A 26 12.58 -2.55 -22.42
CA SER A 26 12.00 -3.34 -21.34
C SER A 26 10.68 -2.77 -20.82
N CYS A 27 10.63 -1.46 -20.49
CA CYS A 27 9.45 -0.82 -19.90
C CYS A 27 8.70 0.13 -20.84
N GLY A 28 9.24 0.39 -22.05
CA GLY A 28 8.60 1.24 -23.06
C GLY A 28 8.64 2.75 -22.77
N THR A 29 9.25 3.19 -21.67
CA THR A 29 9.31 4.60 -21.26
C THR A 29 10.37 5.35 -22.09
N TRP A 30 10.09 6.62 -22.41
CA TRP A 30 10.99 7.47 -23.19
C TRP A 30 11.92 8.29 -22.30
N ASN A 31 13.15 8.57 -22.78
CA ASN A 31 14.13 9.46 -22.16
C ASN A 31 14.50 9.12 -20.72
N THR A 32 14.60 7.83 -20.38
CA THR A 32 14.87 7.32 -19.03
C THR A 32 16.29 6.78 -18.83
N PHE A 33 17.16 6.85 -19.84
CA PHE A 33 18.52 6.33 -19.71
C PHE A 33 19.47 7.36 -19.09
N VAL A 34 20.13 6.92 -18.00
CA VAL A 34 21.18 7.67 -17.30
C VAL A 34 22.48 6.94 -17.50
N GLU A 35 23.56 7.67 -17.83
CA GLU A 35 24.92 7.11 -17.97
C GLU A 35 25.52 6.89 -16.58
N GLU A 36 25.97 5.67 -16.32
CA GLU A 36 26.71 5.31 -15.11
C GLU A 36 28.06 4.69 -15.46
N VAL A 37 29.07 5.01 -14.64
CA VAL A 37 30.41 4.47 -14.77
C VAL A 37 30.46 3.08 -14.14
N ILE A 38 30.81 2.07 -14.95
CA ILE A 38 31.06 0.73 -14.46
C ILE A 38 32.58 0.50 -14.46
N SER A 39 33.23 0.65 -13.32
CA SER A 39 34.59 0.16 -13.19
C SER A 39 34.58 -1.35 -12.89
N LYS A 40 35.46 -2.10 -13.55
CA LYS A 40 35.68 -3.48 -13.13
C LYS A 40 36.32 -3.44 -11.74
N PRO A 41 35.84 -4.22 -10.77
CA PRO A 41 36.53 -4.34 -9.50
C PRO A 41 37.99 -4.69 -9.75
N SER A 42 38.91 -3.88 -9.22
CA SER A 42 40.34 -4.24 -9.17
C SER A 42 40.43 -5.56 -8.43
N ALA A 43 41.29 -6.46 -8.91
CA ALA A 43 41.42 -7.86 -8.51
C ALA A 43 41.89 -8.08 -7.04
N LYS A 44 41.27 -7.41 -6.09
CA LYS A 44 41.26 -7.77 -4.67
C LYS A 44 39.80 -7.80 -4.22
N LYS A 45 39.20 -8.97 -4.42
CA LYS A 45 37.95 -9.36 -3.78
C LYS A 45 38.27 -9.57 -2.31
N GLU A 46 38.09 -8.56 -1.49
CA GLU A 46 38.08 -8.74 -0.05
C GLU A 46 36.85 -8.02 0.50
N ASN A 47 35.92 -8.83 1.05
CA ASN A 47 34.97 -8.45 2.09
C ASN A 47 33.61 -7.87 1.70
N GLY A 48 32.90 -8.49 0.79
CA GLY A 48 31.44 -8.43 0.78
C GLY A 48 30.83 -9.68 1.43
N TRP A 49 29.52 -9.85 1.42
CA TRP A 49 28.90 -11.05 2.00
C TRP A 49 29.46 -12.36 1.42
N ASP A 50 29.85 -12.41 0.13
CA ASP A 50 30.42 -13.59 -0.54
C ASP A 50 31.75 -14.07 0.08
N ASP A 51 32.56 -13.19 0.68
CA ASP A 51 33.85 -13.52 1.27
C ASP A 51 33.74 -14.03 2.73
N TYR A 52 32.54 -14.01 3.31
CA TYR A 52 32.32 -14.48 4.69
C TYR A 52 31.97 -15.96 4.82
N HIS A 53 31.95 -16.72 3.71
CA HIS A 53 31.78 -18.17 3.72
C HIS A 53 33.11 -18.89 3.96
N GLU A 54 33.46 -19.13 5.21
CA GLU A 54 34.57 -20.06 5.56
C GLU A 54 34.16 -21.54 5.48
N GLU A 55 32.87 -21.86 5.30
CA GLU A 55 32.41 -23.24 5.11
C GLU A 55 31.59 -23.32 3.82
N THR A 56 32.15 -23.96 2.81
CA THR A 56 31.41 -24.37 1.60
C THR A 56 30.26 -25.29 2.02
N LYS A 57 29.07 -24.74 2.17
CA LYS A 57 27.84 -25.55 2.17
C LYS A 57 27.85 -26.34 0.87
N SER A 58 28.07 -27.65 0.93
CA SER A 58 27.97 -28.50 -0.24
C SER A 58 26.60 -28.30 -0.89
N ILE A 59 26.57 -27.78 -2.10
CA ILE A 59 25.35 -27.66 -2.88
C ILE A 59 24.80 -29.07 -3.07
N ARG A 60 23.67 -29.38 -2.43
CA ARG A 60 23.01 -30.69 -2.52
C ARG A 60 21.66 -30.51 -3.15
N THR A 61 21.35 -31.26 -4.18
CA THR A 61 20.00 -31.45 -4.65
C THR A 61 19.22 -32.28 -3.63
N ILE A 62 18.08 -31.79 -3.16
CA ILE A 62 17.24 -32.46 -2.16
C ILE A 62 15.90 -32.76 -2.83
N PRO A 63 15.40 -34.01 -2.77
CA PRO A 63 14.05 -34.33 -3.25
C PRO A 63 13.00 -33.53 -2.48
N LEU A 64 12.01 -32.97 -3.17
CA LEU A 64 10.94 -32.19 -2.54
C LEU A 64 10.22 -32.98 -1.44
N SER A 65 10.05 -34.30 -1.64
CA SER A 65 9.43 -35.21 -0.67
C SER A 65 10.21 -35.40 0.63
N SER A 66 11.51 -35.09 0.65
CA SER A 66 12.34 -35.15 1.87
C SER A 66 12.31 -33.86 2.68
N ILE A 67 11.72 -32.79 2.13
CA ILE A 67 11.54 -31.52 2.82
C ILE A 67 10.29 -31.63 3.67
N THR A 68 10.46 -31.81 4.98
CA THR A 68 9.35 -31.65 5.90
C THR A 68 8.93 -30.18 5.90
N SER A 69 7.68 -29.91 5.50
CA SER A 69 7.07 -28.61 5.72
C SER A 69 6.84 -28.42 7.22
N SER A 70 7.92 -28.14 7.98
CA SER A 70 7.73 -27.50 9.26
C SER A 70 7.09 -26.15 8.93
N GLU A 71 5.93 -25.85 9.52
CA GLU A 71 5.39 -24.50 9.50
C GLU A 71 6.52 -23.58 9.93
N GLN A 72 7.06 -22.81 9.00
CA GLN A 72 8.09 -21.83 9.36
C GLN A 72 7.43 -20.88 10.34
N VAL A 73 7.84 -20.98 11.60
CA VAL A 73 7.30 -20.13 12.66
C VAL A 73 7.60 -18.68 12.30
N ARG A 74 6.57 -17.97 11.87
CA ARG A 74 6.70 -16.55 11.54
C ARG A 74 7.02 -15.75 12.80
N ILE A 75 7.79 -14.69 12.67
CA ILE A 75 7.99 -13.73 13.75
C ILE A 75 6.75 -12.84 13.75
N THR A 76 5.90 -13.00 14.77
CA THR A 76 4.74 -12.13 14.96
C THR A 76 5.17 -10.88 15.72
N THR A 77 4.71 -9.73 15.24
CA THR A 77 4.85 -8.45 15.94
C THR A 77 3.61 -8.20 16.82
N SER A 78 3.68 -7.23 17.71
CA SER A 78 2.51 -6.75 18.47
C SER A 78 1.55 -5.94 17.60
N ASP A 79 1.94 -5.58 16.39
CA ASP A 79 1.17 -4.82 15.40
C ASP A 79 0.34 -5.76 14.53
N ALA A 80 -0.97 -5.82 14.80
CA ALA A 80 -1.89 -6.69 14.08
C ALA A 80 -2.04 -6.31 12.59
N GLU A 81 -1.95 -5.01 12.26
CA GLU A 81 -2.06 -4.54 10.88
C GLU A 81 -0.80 -4.88 10.08
N LEU A 82 0.40 -4.75 10.67
CA LEU A 82 1.64 -5.18 10.04
C LEU A 82 1.64 -6.70 9.81
N ASN A 83 1.24 -7.48 10.81
CA ASN A 83 1.14 -8.94 10.65
C ASN A 83 0.16 -9.31 9.53
N ARG A 84 -0.96 -8.61 9.39
CA ARG A 84 -1.96 -8.82 8.34
C ARG A 84 -1.37 -8.61 6.95
N VAL A 85 -0.76 -7.45 6.69
CA VAL A 85 -0.18 -7.13 5.37
C VAL A 85 1.00 -8.03 5.00
N LEU A 86 1.68 -8.60 6.00
CA LEU A 86 2.71 -9.60 5.80
C LEU A 86 2.16 -11.03 5.60
N GLY A 87 0.83 -11.22 5.74
CA GLY A 87 0.18 -12.53 5.60
C GLY A 87 0.33 -13.41 6.83
N GLY A 88 0.36 -12.81 8.05
CA GLY A 88 0.43 -13.50 9.34
C GLY A 88 1.74 -13.33 10.10
N GLY A 89 2.62 -12.43 9.68
CA GLY A 89 3.89 -12.11 10.33
C GLY A 89 5.12 -12.21 9.42
N ILE A 90 6.28 -11.90 9.97
CA ILE A 90 7.54 -11.83 9.24
C ILE A 90 8.06 -13.26 8.98
N VAL A 91 8.31 -13.60 7.73
CA VAL A 91 8.85 -14.91 7.34
C VAL A 91 10.37 -14.90 7.49
N PRO A 92 10.98 -15.89 8.19
CA PRO A 92 12.42 -16.00 8.29
C PRO A 92 13.08 -16.06 6.90
N GLY A 93 14.22 -15.36 6.73
CA GLY A 93 14.93 -15.30 5.46
C GLY A 93 14.23 -14.54 4.36
N SER A 94 13.12 -13.83 4.65
CA SER A 94 12.44 -12.97 3.67
C SER A 94 13.10 -11.61 3.55
N ILE A 95 12.96 -11.02 2.36
CA ILE A 95 13.32 -9.63 2.12
C ILE A 95 12.06 -8.84 1.77
N VAL A 96 11.82 -7.77 2.53
CA VAL A 96 10.61 -6.94 2.44
C VAL A 96 11.01 -5.52 2.07
N LEU A 97 10.47 -5.00 0.98
CA LEU A 97 10.62 -3.60 0.59
C LEU A 97 9.45 -2.79 1.12
N ILE A 98 9.76 -1.69 1.79
CA ILE A 98 8.80 -0.72 2.27
C ILE A 98 8.97 0.56 1.44
N ALA A 99 7.97 0.88 0.64
CA ALA A 99 7.96 2.03 -0.24
C ALA A 99 6.95 3.09 0.21
N GLY A 100 7.18 4.34 -0.12
CA GLY A 100 6.26 5.44 0.19
C GLY A 100 6.95 6.80 0.11
N GLU A 101 6.16 7.88 0.08
CA GLU A 101 6.68 9.24 0.05
C GLU A 101 7.54 9.56 1.27
N PRO A 102 8.52 10.49 1.13
CA PRO A 102 9.25 11.03 2.28
C PRO A 102 8.28 11.63 3.31
N GLY A 103 8.54 11.41 4.59
CA GLY A 103 7.72 11.96 5.68
C GLY A 103 6.40 11.21 5.97
N ILE A 104 6.01 10.19 5.19
CA ILE A 104 4.74 9.47 5.40
C ILE A 104 4.71 8.60 6.66
N GLY A 105 5.86 8.32 7.27
CA GLY A 105 5.97 7.58 8.54
C GLY A 105 6.60 6.19 8.46
N LYS A 106 7.23 5.81 7.33
CA LYS A 106 7.92 4.51 7.16
C LYS A 106 8.90 4.22 8.29
N SER A 107 9.88 5.12 8.48
CA SER A 107 10.91 5.00 9.51
C SER A 107 10.33 4.94 10.92
N THR A 108 9.24 5.67 11.18
CA THR A 108 8.56 5.66 12.48
C THR A 108 7.92 4.31 12.76
N LEU A 109 7.15 3.75 11.80
CA LEU A 109 6.49 2.46 11.97
C LEU A 109 7.50 1.34 12.20
N PHE A 110 8.58 1.29 11.40
CA PHE A 110 9.54 0.19 11.49
C PHE A 110 10.50 0.32 12.67
N LEU A 111 10.82 1.55 13.11
CA LEU A 111 11.50 1.78 14.38
C LEU A 111 10.62 1.31 15.55
N GLN A 112 9.33 1.69 15.57
CA GLN A 112 8.37 1.30 16.59
C GLN A 112 8.22 -0.23 16.68
N ASN A 113 7.97 -0.90 15.55
CA ASN A 113 7.85 -2.35 15.51
C ASN A 113 9.14 -3.06 15.93
N GLY A 114 10.30 -2.57 15.50
CA GLY A 114 11.60 -3.11 15.93
C GLY A 114 11.79 -2.99 17.43
N LEU A 115 11.45 -1.85 18.04
CA LEU A 115 11.51 -1.66 19.49
C LEU A 115 10.53 -2.55 20.27
N GLN A 116 9.39 -2.87 19.67
CA GLN A 116 8.39 -3.75 20.30
C GLN A 116 8.77 -5.23 20.31
N LEU A 117 9.75 -5.67 19.51
CA LEU A 117 10.23 -7.04 19.47
C LEU A 117 11.22 -7.35 20.62
N GLN A 118 10.71 -7.36 21.86
CA GLN A 118 11.52 -7.46 23.10
C GLN A 118 12.42 -8.71 23.19
N ASN A 119 11.95 -9.84 22.64
CA ASN A 119 12.63 -11.14 22.74
C ASN A 119 13.49 -11.46 21.50
N LYS A 120 13.77 -10.46 20.65
CA LYS A 120 14.54 -10.61 19.42
C LYS A 120 15.59 -9.53 19.32
N THR A 121 16.80 -9.91 18.91
CA THR A 121 17.85 -8.94 18.58
C THR A 121 17.51 -8.28 17.25
N VAL A 122 17.30 -6.97 17.24
CA VAL A 122 17.01 -6.18 16.06
C VAL A 122 18.18 -5.25 15.77
N LEU A 123 18.65 -5.25 14.53
CA LEU A 123 19.63 -4.29 14.04
C LEU A 123 18.94 -3.29 13.12
N TYR A 124 18.98 -2.01 13.51
CA TYR A 124 18.51 -0.89 12.68
C TYR A 124 19.72 -0.17 12.09
N ILE A 125 19.79 -0.15 10.77
CA ILE A 125 20.86 0.48 10.01
C ILE A 125 20.33 1.77 9.41
N SER A 126 20.99 2.88 9.70
CA SER A 126 20.63 4.20 9.15
C SER A 126 21.79 4.78 8.35
N GLY A 127 21.48 5.19 7.13
CA GLY A 127 22.42 5.95 6.29
C GLY A 127 22.06 7.43 6.14
N GLU A 128 20.92 7.87 6.71
CA GLU A 128 20.42 9.25 6.56
C GLU A 128 20.44 10.03 7.87
N GLU A 129 20.14 9.37 8.98
CA GLU A 129 19.99 10.03 10.30
C GLU A 129 21.11 9.64 11.25
N SER A 130 21.52 10.59 12.09
CA SER A 130 22.47 10.34 13.17
C SER A 130 21.86 9.53 14.32
N GLU A 131 22.70 8.92 15.14
CA GLU A 131 22.28 8.17 16.33
C GLU A 131 21.40 9.00 17.26
N GLN A 132 21.73 10.29 17.44
CA GLN A 132 20.96 11.21 18.29
C GLN A 132 19.58 11.50 17.72
N GLN A 133 19.44 11.66 16.41
CA GLN A 133 18.14 11.89 15.75
C GLN A 133 17.22 10.67 15.90
N ILE A 134 17.77 9.47 15.69
CA ILE A 134 17.01 8.23 15.85
C ILE A 134 16.64 8.03 17.34
N LYS A 135 17.57 8.32 18.25
CA LYS A 135 17.31 8.26 19.69
C LYS A 135 16.20 9.20 20.13
N MET A 136 16.20 10.46 19.66
CA MET A 136 15.11 11.41 19.93
C MET A 136 13.75 10.91 19.42
N ARG A 137 13.73 10.21 18.27
CA ARG A 137 12.51 9.58 17.73
C ARG A 137 12.08 8.38 18.59
N ALA A 138 13.02 7.53 18.98
CA ALA A 138 12.76 6.39 19.86
C ALA A 138 12.20 6.83 21.23
N ASP A 139 12.74 7.90 21.80
CA ASP A 139 12.28 8.43 23.09
C ASP A 139 10.83 8.92 23.03
N ARG A 140 10.40 9.52 21.91
CA ARG A 140 8.99 9.90 21.69
C ARG A 140 8.04 8.71 21.68
N LEU A 141 8.52 7.56 21.20
CA LEU A 141 7.72 6.31 21.19
C LEU A 141 7.56 5.71 22.59
N ASN A 142 8.40 6.11 23.55
CA ASN A 142 8.41 5.63 24.93
C ASN A 142 8.47 4.09 25.07
N ILE A 143 9.19 3.44 24.15
CA ILE A 143 9.40 1.99 24.13
C ILE A 143 10.86 1.73 24.42
N LYS A 144 11.16 0.95 25.47
CA LYS A 144 12.52 0.51 25.82
C LYS A 144 12.75 -0.91 25.35
N ASN A 145 13.87 -1.16 24.70
CA ASN A 145 14.29 -2.48 24.28
C ASN A 145 15.82 -2.56 24.28
N ASP A 146 16.38 -3.34 25.17
CA ASP A 146 17.83 -3.53 25.31
C ASP A 146 18.41 -4.43 24.21
N ASN A 147 17.55 -5.13 23.45
CA ASN A 147 17.93 -5.96 22.29
C ASN A 147 17.82 -5.23 20.94
N PHE A 148 17.63 -3.91 20.97
CA PHE A 148 17.57 -3.08 19.78
C PHE A 148 18.88 -2.32 19.58
N TYR A 149 19.59 -2.63 18.51
CA TYR A 149 20.90 -2.09 18.18
C TYR A 149 20.80 -1.15 16.98
N LEU A 150 21.54 -0.04 17.05
CA LEU A 150 21.61 0.97 16.00
C LEU A 150 23.01 0.96 15.38
N LEU A 151 23.06 1.04 14.05
CA LEU A 151 24.30 1.20 13.28
C LEU A 151 24.13 2.33 12.27
N THR A 152 24.92 3.39 12.39
CA THR A 152 24.97 4.51 11.44
C THR A 152 26.13 4.28 10.47
N GLU A 153 25.87 3.54 9.41
CA GLU A 153 26.86 3.14 8.41
C GLU A 153 26.19 2.97 7.04
N THR A 154 26.94 3.25 5.97
CA THR A 154 26.46 3.12 4.58
C THR A 154 27.18 2.04 3.79
N GLY A 155 28.39 1.65 4.17
CA GLY A 155 29.18 0.63 3.46
C GLY A 155 28.74 -0.80 3.79
N THR A 156 28.31 -1.57 2.80
CA THR A 156 27.86 -2.96 3.01
C THR A 156 28.90 -3.82 3.70
N GLN A 157 30.18 -3.59 3.40
CA GLN A 157 31.30 -4.32 4.02
C GLN A 157 31.30 -4.21 5.57
N THR A 158 31.26 -2.99 6.10
CA THR A 158 31.23 -2.74 7.54
C THR A 158 29.94 -3.26 8.16
N ILE A 159 28.81 -3.03 7.46
CA ILE A 159 27.49 -3.51 7.89
C ILE A 159 27.50 -5.03 8.10
N PHE A 160 27.98 -5.81 7.12
CA PHE A 160 28.01 -7.28 7.26
C PHE A 160 29.02 -7.79 8.30
N GLN A 161 30.11 -7.03 8.56
CA GLN A 161 31.00 -7.34 9.68
C GLN A 161 30.27 -7.23 11.02
N GLU A 162 29.51 -6.18 11.24
CA GLU A 162 28.73 -6.00 12.47
C GLU A 162 27.57 -6.99 12.57
N ILE A 163 26.87 -7.29 11.47
CA ILE A 163 25.84 -8.33 11.41
C ILE A 163 26.42 -9.71 11.84
N LYS A 164 27.61 -10.07 11.38
CA LYS A 164 28.27 -11.33 11.73
C LYS A 164 28.58 -11.46 13.24
N LYS A 165 28.97 -10.34 13.86
CA LYS A 165 29.25 -10.28 15.32
C LYS A 165 27.94 -10.34 16.14
N LEU A 166 26.93 -9.53 15.73
CA LEU A 166 25.68 -9.36 16.49
C LEU A 166 24.71 -10.53 16.30
N LYS A 167 24.68 -11.16 15.11
CA LYS A 167 23.75 -12.22 14.71
C LYS A 167 22.30 -11.85 14.98
N PRO A 168 21.79 -10.75 14.36
CA PRO A 168 20.46 -10.26 14.63
C PRO A 168 19.38 -11.23 14.13
N HIS A 169 18.20 -11.18 14.75
CA HIS A 169 17.00 -11.91 14.32
C HIS A 169 16.18 -11.13 13.27
N LEU A 170 16.42 -9.82 13.15
CA LEU A 170 15.79 -8.93 12.18
C LEU A 170 16.77 -7.79 11.85
N VAL A 171 16.88 -7.47 10.56
CA VAL A 171 17.64 -6.29 10.08
C VAL A 171 16.67 -5.31 9.44
N ILE A 172 16.77 -4.04 9.78
CA ILE A 172 16.02 -2.93 9.17
C ILE A 172 17.03 -1.95 8.57
N VAL A 173 16.90 -1.62 7.28
CA VAL A 173 17.77 -0.71 6.54
C VAL A 173 16.98 0.54 6.15
N ASP A 174 17.40 1.71 6.65
CA ASP A 174 16.74 3.01 6.44
C ASP A 174 17.76 4.08 6.00
N SER A 175 17.87 4.37 4.70
CA SER A 175 17.20 3.79 3.54
C SER A 175 18.16 3.01 2.65
N ILE A 176 17.62 2.14 1.79
CA ILE A 176 18.43 1.39 0.83
C ILE A 176 19.16 2.31 -0.17
N GLN A 177 18.67 3.53 -0.40
CA GLN A 177 19.25 4.51 -1.31
C GLN A 177 20.60 5.05 -0.83
N THR A 178 20.87 5.01 0.47
CA THR A 178 22.14 5.52 1.04
C THR A 178 23.22 4.45 1.14
N ILE A 179 22.83 3.19 0.99
CA ILE A 179 23.77 2.06 1.12
C ILE A 179 24.65 1.95 -0.11
N GLN A 180 25.92 1.61 0.12
CA GLN A 180 26.97 1.52 -0.89
C GLN A 180 27.64 0.17 -0.85
N SER A 181 27.69 -0.48 -2.00
CA SER A 181 28.50 -1.69 -2.19
C SER A 181 29.87 -1.33 -2.72
N PRO A 182 30.97 -1.90 -2.18
CA PRO A 182 32.31 -1.68 -2.70
C PRO A 182 32.55 -2.34 -4.07
N TYR A 183 31.62 -3.16 -4.55
CA TYR A 183 31.75 -3.89 -5.82
C TYR A 183 31.38 -3.02 -7.03
N ILE A 184 30.73 -1.89 -6.82
CA ILE A 184 30.30 -0.97 -7.87
C ILE A 184 30.84 0.43 -7.58
N ASP A 185 31.55 0.98 -8.56
CA ASP A 185 32.11 2.33 -8.51
C ASP A 185 31.15 3.33 -9.17
N SER A 186 29.95 3.45 -8.56
CA SER A 186 28.95 4.44 -8.94
C SER A 186 28.48 5.22 -7.72
N SER A 187 27.91 6.40 -7.96
CA SER A 187 27.48 7.28 -6.87
C SER A 187 26.42 6.63 -5.97
N PRO A 188 26.41 6.94 -4.67
CA PRO A 188 25.35 6.55 -3.77
C PRO A 188 23.97 6.92 -4.33
N GLY A 189 22.97 6.08 -4.15
CA GLY A 189 21.62 6.31 -4.68
C GLY A 189 21.47 6.03 -6.19
N SER A 190 22.55 5.69 -6.90
CA SER A 190 22.43 5.24 -8.28
C SER A 190 21.72 3.87 -8.35
N ILE A 191 21.14 3.58 -9.51
CA ILE A 191 20.37 2.35 -9.73
C ILE A 191 21.24 1.11 -9.53
N SER A 192 22.47 1.14 -10.01
CA SER A 192 23.41 0.04 -9.86
C SER A 192 23.80 -0.19 -8.40
N GLN A 193 24.04 0.87 -7.61
CA GLN A 193 24.33 0.77 -6.18
C GLN A 193 23.15 0.18 -5.40
N ILE A 194 21.94 0.71 -5.61
CA ILE A 194 20.72 0.21 -4.96
C ILE A 194 20.49 -1.26 -5.27
N ARG A 195 20.66 -1.65 -6.53
CA ARG A 195 20.50 -3.03 -7.00
C ARG A 195 21.49 -3.98 -6.34
N GLU A 196 22.78 -3.62 -6.35
CA GLU A 196 23.84 -4.48 -5.80
C GLU A 196 23.71 -4.60 -4.29
N SER A 197 23.52 -3.48 -3.58
CA SER A 197 23.30 -3.49 -2.12
C SER A 197 22.09 -4.36 -1.75
N ALA A 198 20.98 -4.25 -2.48
CA ALA A 198 19.80 -5.09 -2.25
C ALA A 198 20.09 -6.58 -2.54
N ALA A 199 20.91 -6.90 -3.56
CA ALA A 199 21.32 -8.27 -3.87
C ALA A 199 22.19 -8.88 -2.76
N GLU A 200 23.09 -8.10 -2.15
CA GLU A 200 23.88 -8.53 -1.00
C GLU A 200 22.98 -8.84 0.21
N PHE A 201 22.03 -7.97 0.55
CA PHE A 201 21.05 -8.23 1.63
C PHE A 201 20.15 -9.43 1.32
N GLN A 202 19.80 -9.66 0.05
CA GLN A 202 18.99 -10.80 -0.35
C GLN A 202 19.75 -12.11 -0.14
N ARG A 203 21.03 -12.18 -0.54
CA ARG A 203 21.89 -13.34 -0.29
C ARG A 203 22.02 -13.61 1.21
N PHE A 204 22.37 -12.59 1.98
CA PHE A 204 22.43 -12.67 3.45
C PHE A 204 21.13 -13.23 4.04
N ALA A 205 19.98 -12.66 3.70
CA ALA A 205 18.69 -13.10 4.23
C ALA A 205 18.43 -14.60 3.96
N LYS A 206 18.66 -15.05 2.71
CA LYS A 206 18.38 -16.44 2.29
C LYS A 206 19.34 -17.44 2.94
N GLU A 207 20.59 -17.06 3.16
CA GLU A 207 21.61 -17.97 3.71
C GLU A 207 21.54 -18.11 5.22
N THR A 208 21.19 -17.02 5.92
CA THR A 208 21.12 -17.00 7.39
C THR A 208 19.72 -17.21 7.95
N ASN A 209 18.68 -17.25 7.10
CA ASN A 209 17.27 -17.19 7.50
C ASN A 209 16.92 -15.95 8.34
N THR A 210 17.69 -14.87 8.24
CA THR A 210 17.43 -13.61 8.92
C THR A 210 16.58 -12.72 8.00
N PRO A 211 15.36 -12.29 8.40
CA PRO A 211 14.56 -11.39 7.59
C PRO A 211 15.18 -9.99 7.54
N VAL A 212 15.01 -9.33 6.38
CA VAL A 212 15.53 -7.99 6.14
C VAL A 212 14.39 -7.08 5.64
N PHE A 213 14.20 -5.94 6.30
CA PHE A 213 13.36 -4.84 5.84
C PHE A 213 14.21 -3.77 5.17
N LEU A 214 13.88 -3.45 3.92
CA LEU A 214 14.50 -2.37 3.15
C LEU A 214 13.51 -1.22 3.04
N ILE A 215 13.80 -0.09 3.67
CA ILE A 215 13.00 1.13 3.52
C ILE A 215 13.50 1.89 2.30
N GLY A 216 12.56 2.29 1.42
CA GLY A 216 12.84 3.03 0.20
C GLY A 216 11.87 4.20 0.00
N HIS A 217 12.29 5.19 -0.79
CA HIS A 217 11.45 6.34 -1.16
C HIS A 217 10.82 6.12 -2.54
N ILE A 218 9.61 6.66 -2.73
CA ILE A 218 8.92 6.72 -4.03
C ILE A 218 9.24 8.07 -4.66
N THR A 219 9.34 8.13 -5.99
CA THR A 219 9.38 9.39 -6.74
C THR A 219 8.02 10.08 -6.72
N LYS A 220 7.98 11.39 -7.02
CA LYS A 220 6.73 12.18 -7.09
C LYS A 220 5.69 11.62 -8.07
N ASP A 221 6.12 10.81 -9.03
CA ASP A 221 5.23 10.13 -9.99
C ASP A 221 4.61 8.82 -9.44
N GLY A 222 4.77 8.54 -8.13
CA GLY A 222 4.26 7.34 -7.49
C GLY A 222 5.02 6.05 -7.85
N SER A 223 6.09 6.15 -8.64
CA SER A 223 7.01 5.04 -8.89
C SER A 223 8.02 4.92 -7.75
N ILE A 224 8.40 3.70 -7.39
CA ILE A 224 9.45 3.49 -6.37
C ILE A 224 10.73 4.15 -6.87
N ALA A 225 11.30 5.06 -6.07
CA ALA A 225 12.58 5.72 -6.36
C ALA A 225 13.70 4.68 -6.28
N GLY A 226 14.20 4.32 -7.41
CA GLY A 226 14.97 3.12 -7.62
C GLY A 226 14.10 2.14 -8.40
N PRO A 227 14.70 1.38 -9.31
CA PRO A 227 13.97 0.74 -10.38
C PRO A 227 12.95 -0.25 -9.83
N LYS A 228 11.87 -0.45 -10.55
CA LYS A 228 10.96 -1.62 -10.43
C LYS A 228 11.71 -2.95 -10.27
N ILE A 229 12.99 -2.95 -10.53
CA ILE A 229 13.89 -4.08 -10.33
C ILE A 229 13.93 -4.53 -8.85
N LEU A 230 13.82 -3.62 -7.87
CA LEU A 230 13.75 -4.00 -6.46
C LEU A 230 12.47 -4.79 -6.16
N GLU A 231 11.35 -4.45 -6.80
CA GLU A 231 10.11 -5.21 -6.66
C GLU A 231 10.27 -6.67 -7.11
N HIS A 232 11.08 -6.90 -8.14
CA HIS A 232 11.35 -8.27 -8.62
C HIS A 232 12.31 -9.04 -7.73
N MET A 233 13.23 -8.36 -7.07
CA MET A 233 14.25 -8.96 -6.22
C MET A 233 13.73 -9.37 -4.84
N VAL A 234 12.79 -8.61 -4.27
CA VAL A 234 12.25 -8.83 -2.93
C VAL A 234 11.09 -9.83 -2.92
N ASP A 235 10.81 -10.42 -1.77
CA ASP A 235 9.72 -11.37 -1.59
C ASP A 235 8.37 -10.66 -1.35
N THR A 236 8.40 -9.55 -0.63
CA THR A 236 7.21 -8.75 -0.30
C THR A 236 7.48 -7.27 -0.56
N VAL A 237 6.49 -6.57 -1.10
CA VAL A 237 6.50 -5.10 -1.29
C VAL A 237 5.30 -4.54 -0.55
N LEU A 238 5.56 -3.69 0.42
CA LEU A 238 4.56 -2.90 1.14
C LEU A 238 4.69 -1.45 0.72
N GLN A 239 3.58 -0.81 0.39
CA GLN A 239 3.53 0.60 0.01
C GLN A 239 2.72 1.39 1.02
N PHE A 240 3.32 2.47 1.54
CA PHE A 240 2.60 3.47 2.29
C PHE A 240 1.89 4.43 1.35
N GLU A 241 0.61 4.62 1.59
CA GLU A 241 -0.26 5.58 0.91
C GLU A 241 -0.87 6.52 1.96
N GLY A 242 -1.20 7.73 1.55
CA GLY A 242 -1.87 8.72 2.39
C GLY A 242 -1.48 10.13 2.01
N ASP A 243 -2.34 11.08 2.33
CA ASP A 243 -2.09 12.50 2.14
C ASP A 243 -1.52 13.09 3.46
N SER A 244 -0.57 14.00 3.35
CA SER A 244 0.00 14.72 4.50
C SER A 244 -1.03 15.53 5.29
N HIS A 245 -2.18 15.84 4.69
CA HIS A 245 -3.27 16.59 5.34
C HIS A 245 -4.18 15.72 6.22
N TYR A 246 -4.13 14.38 6.06
CA TYR A 246 -4.91 13.46 6.88
C TYR A 246 -4.04 12.77 7.92
N ALA A 247 -4.61 12.48 9.10
CA ALA A 247 -3.91 11.76 10.16
C ALA A 247 -3.67 10.28 9.82
N TYR A 248 -4.45 9.74 8.86
CA TYR A 248 -4.44 8.31 8.54
C TYR A 248 -3.44 7.96 7.45
N ARG A 249 -2.90 6.74 7.57
CA ARG A 249 -1.93 6.16 6.64
C ARG A 249 -2.36 4.73 6.33
N ILE A 250 -2.27 4.35 5.07
CA ILE A 250 -2.57 3.02 4.59
C ILE A 250 -1.27 2.33 4.23
N LEU A 251 -1.07 1.13 4.72
CA LEU A 251 0.01 0.25 4.31
C LEU A 251 -0.60 -0.84 3.43
N ARG A 252 -0.33 -0.78 2.14
CA ARG A 252 -0.87 -1.72 1.13
C ARG A 252 0.17 -2.75 0.73
N THR A 253 -0.27 -3.99 0.60
CA THR A 253 0.55 -5.06 0.03
C THR A 253 0.48 -5.02 -1.49
N ILE A 254 1.59 -4.69 -2.15
CA ILE A 254 1.70 -4.67 -3.62
C ILE A 254 2.15 -6.03 -4.15
N LYS A 255 3.03 -6.69 -3.42
CA LYS A 255 3.55 -8.02 -3.74
C LYS A 255 3.75 -8.81 -2.45
N ASN A 256 3.36 -10.08 -2.44
CA ASN A 256 3.65 -10.98 -1.32
C ASN A 256 3.75 -12.44 -1.81
N ARG A 257 4.92 -13.04 -1.66
CA ARG A 257 5.13 -14.46 -2.00
C ARG A 257 4.60 -15.42 -0.94
N PHE A 258 4.28 -14.90 0.25
CA PHE A 258 3.94 -15.68 1.44
C PHE A 258 2.50 -15.48 1.90
N GLY A 259 1.73 -14.66 1.20
CA GLY A 259 0.36 -14.33 1.55
C GLY A 259 -0.38 -13.58 0.45
N SER A 260 -1.56 -13.07 0.78
CA SER A 260 -2.39 -12.28 -0.12
C SER A 260 -1.73 -10.95 -0.48
N THR A 261 -1.90 -10.50 -1.72
CA THR A 261 -1.53 -9.15 -2.18
C THR A 261 -2.65 -8.14 -2.00
N SER A 262 -3.81 -8.58 -1.51
CA SER A 262 -4.99 -7.72 -1.35
C SER A 262 -5.17 -7.21 0.09
N GLU A 263 -4.15 -7.28 0.94
CA GLU A 263 -4.25 -6.85 2.33
C GLU A 263 -3.84 -5.40 2.49
N ILE A 264 -4.56 -4.71 3.38
CA ILE A 264 -4.23 -3.36 3.84
C ILE A 264 -4.14 -3.29 5.35
N GLY A 265 -3.22 -2.46 5.84
CA GLY A 265 -3.12 -2.02 7.23
C GLY A 265 -3.46 -0.54 7.33
N ILE A 266 -4.22 -0.14 8.35
CA ILE A 266 -4.63 1.24 8.53
C ILE A 266 -4.08 1.76 9.86
N TYR A 267 -3.38 2.88 9.77
CA TYR A 267 -2.71 3.52 10.88
C TYR A 267 -3.13 4.97 11.03
N GLU A 268 -3.04 5.46 12.23
CA GLU A 268 -3.14 6.88 12.54
C GLU A 268 -1.78 7.39 12.98
N MET A 269 -1.35 8.50 12.38
CA MET A 269 -0.12 9.19 12.79
C MET A 269 -0.42 10.07 14.00
N THR A 270 0.23 9.79 15.12
CA THR A 270 0.10 10.58 16.37
C THR A 270 1.45 11.15 16.77
N GLY A 271 1.45 12.07 17.74
CA GLY A 271 2.70 12.60 18.33
C GLY A 271 3.56 11.52 19.00
N ALA A 272 2.95 10.40 19.44
CA ALA A 272 3.62 9.26 20.10
C ALA A 272 3.94 8.11 19.12
N GLY A 273 3.78 8.29 17.81
CA GLY A 273 4.07 7.27 16.79
C GLY A 273 2.84 6.84 15.98
N MET A 274 2.92 5.66 15.38
CA MET A 274 1.85 5.06 14.60
C MET A 274 0.92 4.23 15.48
N ARG A 275 -0.36 4.54 15.46
CA ARG A 275 -1.40 3.79 16.16
C ARG A 275 -2.19 2.93 15.16
N VAL A 276 -2.35 1.66 15.47
CA VAL A 276 -3.25 0.75 14.73
C VAL A 276 -4.69 1.26 14.84
N VAL A 277 -5.38 1.32 13.71
CA VAL A 277 -6.81 1.65 13.65
C VAL A 277 -7.63 0.37 13.69
N ASN A 278 -8.26 0.10 14.84
CA ASN A 278 -9.03 -1.12 15.04
C ASN A 278 -10.34 -1.13 14.23
N ASN A 279 -11.01 0.03 14.13
CA ASN A 279 -12.23 0.19 13.37
C ASN A 279 -12.10 1.35 12.35
N PRO A 280 -11.58 1.10 11.15
CA PRO A 280 -11.44 2.14 10.15
C PRO A 280 -12.74 2.76 9.70
N SER A 281 -13.83 2.00 9.68
CA SER A 281 -15.13 2.49 9.25
C SER A 281 -15.66 3.61 10.13
N GLU A 282 -15.42 3.57 11.46
CA GLU A 282 -15.79 4.67 12.37
C GLU A 282 -15.10 5.99 12.05
N ILE A 283 -13.90 5.91 11.49
CA ILE A 283 -13.07 7.06 11.14
C ILE A 283 -13.46 7.61 9.76
N LEU A 284 -13.88 6.72 8.86
CA LEU A 284 -14.24 7.03 7.49
C LEU A 284 -15.70 7.51 7.34
N MET A 285 -16.39 7.63 8.46
CA MET A 285 -17.76 8.16 8.54
C MET A 285 -17.78 9.36 9.49
N THR A 286 -18.39 10.45 9.06
CA THR A 286 -18.58 11.63 9.91
C THR A 286 -19.64 11.34 11.00
N PRO A 287 -19.39 11.65 12.29
CA PRO A 287 -20.41 11.59 13.32
C PRO A 287 -21.60 12.49 12.92
N LYS A 288 -22.81 11.92 12.88
CA LYS A 288 -23.98 12.59 12.31
C LYS A 288 -24.79 13.27 13.42
N GLU A 289 -24.58 14.57 13.60
CA GLU A 289 -25.53 15.44 14.32
C GLU A 289 -26.53 16.10 13.36
N ASP A 290 -26.13 16.37 12.10
CA ASP A 290 -26.96 17.02 11.08
C ASP A 290 -27.20 16.09 9.87
N GLN A 291 -28.42 16.19 9.30
CA GLN A 291 -28.77 15.55 8.04
C GLN A 291 -28.34 16.46 6.89
N LEU A 292 -27.22 16.12 6.25
CA LEU A 292 -26.68 16.88 5.12
C LEU A 292 -27.00 16.17 3.79
N SER A 293 -27.38 16.93 2.77
CA SER A 293 -27.52 16.42 1.41
C SER A 293 -26.17 16.11 0.79
N GLY A 294 -26.12 15.23 -0.21
CA GLY A 294 -24.91 14.87 -0.92
C GLY A 294 -24.02 13.84 -0.23
N ILE A 295 -24.48 13.17 0.84
CA ILE A 295 -23.72 12.16 1.57
C ILE A 295 -24.38 10.80 1.43
N ALA A 296 -23.57 9.77 1.10
CA ALA A 296 -23.99 8.37 1.07
C ALA A 296 -22.89 7.46 1.67
N ILE A 297 -23.30 6.36 2.30
CA ILE A 297 -22.36 5.39 2.86
C ILE A 297 -22.26 4.17 1.95
N ALA A 298 -21.05 3.90 1.46
CA ALA A 298 -20.75 2.76 0.63
C ALA A 298 -20.17 1.61 1.46
N ALA A 299 -20.67 0.38 1.25
CA ALA A 299 -20.05 -0.81 1.78
C ALA A 299 -19.09 -1.39 0.73
N THR A 300 -17.81 -1.13 0.91
CA THR A 300 -16.71 -1.56 0.04
C THR A 300 -15.91 -2.71 0.63
N ILE A 301 -15.05 -3.33 -0.18
CA ILE A 301 -14.01 -4.26 0.29
C ILE A 301 -12.67 -3.82 -0.28
N GLU A 302 -11.75 -3.54 0.62
CA GLU A 302 -10.36 -3.31 0.27
C GLU A 302 -9.55 -4.56 0.63
N GLY A 303 -9.14 -5.29 -0.40
CA GLY A 303 -8.49 -6.58 -0.23
C GLY A 303 -9.41 -7.67 0.32
N MET A 304 -9.18 -8.05 1.57
CA MET A 304 -10.03 -8.98 2.32
C MET A 304 -10.89 -8.29 3.38
N ARG A 305 -10.75 -6.99 3.55
CA ARG A 305 -11.36 -6.23 4.62
C ARG A 305 -12.61 -5.48 4.14
N PRO A 306 -13.78 -5.78 4.69
CA PRO A 306 -14.97 -4.97 4.46
C PRO A 306 -14.82 -3.64 5.20
N LEU A 307 -15.23 -2.56 4.56
CA LEU A 307 -15.18 -1.20 5.09
C LEU A 307 -16.46 -0.46 4.73
N LEU A 308 -16.93 0.40 5.63
CA LEU A 308 -17.92 1.43 5.29
C LEU A 308 -17.18 2.75 5.10
N ILE A 309 -17.48 3.43 4.01
CA ILE A 309 -16.85 4.69 3.63
C ILE A 309 -17.91 5.72 3.26
N GLU A 310 -17.65 6.96 3.65
CA GLU A 310 -18.51 8.08 3.28
C GLU A 310 -18.13 8.60 1.89
N VAL A 311 -19.13 8.71 1.03
CA VAL A 311 -19.07 9.33 -0.29
C VAL A 311 -19.76 10.66 -0.20
N GLN A 312 -19.06 11.73 -0.53
CA GLN A 312 -19.57 13.10 -0.53
C GLN A 312 -19.65 13.64 -1.96
N ALA A 313 -20.78 14.15 -2.35
CA ALA A 313 -21.01 14.77 -3.65
C ALA A 313 -21.56 16.18 -3.49
N LEU A 314 -21.08 17.10 -4.33
CA LEU A 314 -21.62 18.44 -4.46
C LEU A 314 -21.97 18.68 -5.93
N VAL A 315 -23.24 18.98 -6.19
CA VAL A 315 -23.77 19.30 -7.52
C VAL A 315 -24.31 20.73 -7.50
N THR A 316 -23.73 21.58 -8.30
CA THR A 316 -24.15 23.01 -8.38
C THR A 316 -24.28 23.47 -9.80
N GLN A 317 -24.96 24.63 -10.00
CA GLN A 317 -25.08 25.23 -11.32
C GLN A 317 -23.70 25.68 -11.82
N SER A 318 -23.34 25.31 -13.07
CA SER A 318 -22.10 25.80 -13.67
C SER A 318 -22.18 27.26 -13.98
N VAL A 319 -21.21 28.04 -13.47
CA VAL A 319 -21.14 29.50 -13.67
C VAL A 319 -20.25 29.87 -14.87
N TYR A 320 -19.29 28.98 -15.22
CA TYR A 320 -18.22 29.30 -16.18
C TYR A 320 -18.41 28.72 -17.58
N GLY A 321 -19.63 28.36 -17.97
CA GLY A 321 -19.93 27.90 -19.32
C GLY A 321 -19.47 26.47 -19.66
N THR A 322 -18.39 25.99 -19.08
CA THR A 322 -17.93 24.59 -19.20
C THR A 322 -18.04 23.90 -17.84
N PRO A 323 -18.90 22.89 -17.68
CA PRO A 323 -19.09 22.20 -16.43
C PRO A 323 -17.82 21.52 -15.92
N GLN A 324 -17.49 21.75 -14.66
CA GLN A 324 -16.32 21.14 -14.01
C GLN A 324 -16.66 19.77 -13.43
N ARG A 325 -15.69 18.87 -13.50
CA ARG A 325 -15.75 17.52 -12.91
C ARG A 325 -14.48 17.28 -12.11
N THR A 326 -14.60 17.28 -10.78
CA THR A 326 -13.46 17.08 -9.87
C THR A 326 -13.73 15.90 -8.97
N VAL A 327 -12.72 15.05 -8.78
CA VAL A 327 -12.82 13.86 -7.95
C VAL A 327 -11.61 13.77 -7.00
N SER A 328 -11.86 13.28 -5.81
CA SER A 328 -10.85 12.88 -4.84
C SER A 328 -11.17 11.46 -4.37
N GLY A 329 -10.21 10.54 -4.48
CA GLY A 329 -10.38 9.15 -4.06
C GLY A 329 -11.20 8.25 -4.99
N PHE A 330 -11.68 8.75 -6.14
CA PHE A 330 -12.47 8.01 -7.12
C PHE A 330 -11.94 8.23 -8.55
N ASP A 331 -12.23 7.32 -9.47
CA ASP A 331 -11.82 7.47 -10.88
C ASP A 331 -12.73 8.46 -11.64
N LEU A 332 -12.12 9.48 -12.26
CA LEU A 332 -12.86 10.51 -13.00
C LEU A 332 -13.62 9.94 -14.20
N ARG A 333 -13.07 8.94 -14.90
CA ARG A 333 -13.73 8.32 -16.06
C ARG A 333 -14.95 7.54 -15.60
N ARG A 334 -14.86 6.88 -14.44
CA ARG A 334 -15.99 6.17 -13.85
C ARG A 334 -17.10 7.14 -13.43
N LEU A 335 -16.77 8.29 -12.81
CA LEU A 335 -17.74 9.33 -12.53
C LEU A 335 -18.46 9.80 -13.80
N GLN A 336 -17.72 10.06 -14.88
CA GLN A 336 -18.33 10.49 -16.16
C GLN A 336 -19.32 9.46 -16.72
N LEU A 337 -19.03 8.16 -16.60
CA LEU A 337 -19.94 7.09 -17.00
C LEU A 337 -21.21 7.08 -16.14
N LEU A 338 -21.09 7.23 -14.82
CA LEU A 338 -22.25 7.30 -13.92
C LEU A 338 -23.14 8.51 -14.19
N LEU A 339 -22.55 9.67 -14.46
CA LEU A 339 -23.32 10.87 -14.85
C LEU A 339 -24.07 10.65 -16.17
N ALA A 340 -23.45 10.02 -17.16
CA ALA A 340 -24.12 9.70 -18.43
C ALA A 340 -25.29 8.71 -18.24
N VAL A 341 -25.17 7.75 -17.30
CA VAL A 341 -26.28 6.87 -16.93
C VAL A 341 -27.43 7.64 -16.31
N LEU A 342 -27.14 8.53 -15.34
CA LEU A 342 -28.15 9.38 -14.71
C LEU A 342 -28.87 10.27 -15.73
N GLU A 343 -28.15 10.86 -16.68
CA GLU A 343 -28.75 11.67 -17.73
C GLU A 343 -29.64 10.83 -18.65
N LYS A 344 -29.11 9.74 -19.18
CA LYS A 344 -29.82 8.98 -20.21
C LYS A 344 -30.95 8.11 -19.66
N LYS A 345 -30.82 7.59 -18.44
CA LYS A 345 -31.77 6.64 -17.83
C LYS A 345 -32.65 7.29 -16.77
N GLY A 346 -32.08 8.19 -15.97
CA GLY A 346 -32.81 8.91 -14.91
C GLY A 346 -33.47 10.17 -15.35
N GLY A 347 -33.12 10.73 -16.53
CA GLY A 347 -33.67 12.00 -17.02
C GLY A 347 -33.12 13.26 -16.35
N PHE A 348 -32.05 13.13 -15.57
CA PHE A 348 -31.38 14.24 -14.87
C PHE A 348 -30.53 15.08 -15.83
N HIS A 349 -30.30 16.34 -15.51
CA HIS A 349 -29.56 17.28 -16.36
C HIS A 349 -28.20 17.67 -15.71
N PHE A 350 -27.22 16.77 -15.74
CA PHE A 350 -25.88 17.03 -15.25
C PHE A 350 -24.99 17.78 -16.24
N GLY A 351 -25.33 17.80 -17.52
CA GLY A 351 -24.55 18.44 -18.58
C GLY A 351 -24.30 19.95 -18.41
N VAL A 352 -25.08 20.62 -17.56
CA VAL A 352 -24.96 22.05 -17.25
C VAL A 352 -24.60 22.34 -15.78
N LYS A 353 -24.22 21.31 -15.03
CA LYS A 353 -23.89 21.43 -13.60
C LYS A 353 -22.45 21.07 -13.33
N ASP A 354 -21.81 21.76 -12.40
CA ASP A 354 -20.53 21.37 -11.83
C ASP A 354 -20.74 20.23 -10.85
N VAL A 355 -19.80 19.26 -10.84
CA VAL A 355 -19.87 18.08 -9.98
C VAL A 355 -18.52 17.88 -9.29
N PHE A 356 -18.57 17.82 -7.97
CA PHE A 356 -17.42 17.52 -7.11
C PHE A 356 -17.74 16.26 -6.34
N LEU A 357 -16.78 15.31 -6.31
CA LEU A 357 -16.92 14.04 -5.60
C LEU A 357 -15.69 13.82 -4.73
N ASN A 358 -15.93 13.46 -3.47
CA ASN A 358 -14.87 13.16 -2.52
C ASN A 358 -15.17 11.87 -1.77
N ILE A 359 -14.17 10.99 -1.66
CA ILE A 359 -14.21 9.85 -0.76
C ILE A 359 -13.54 10.27 0.55
N ALA A 360 -14.27 10.14 1.66
CA ALA A 360 -13.77 10.55 2.96
C ALA A 360 -12.51 9.79 3.38
N GLY A 361 -11.65 10.44 4.17
CA GLY A 361 -10.43 9.84 4.70
C GLY A 361 -9.25 9.75 3.73
N GLY A 362 -9.37 10.30 2.49
CA GLY A 362 -8.29 10.30 1.51
C GLY A 362 -8.00 8.92 0.89
N LEU A 363 -8.93 7.98 1.02
CA LEU A 363 -8.84 6.65 0.41
C LEU A 363 -9.04 6.73 -1.10
N LYS A 364 -8.20 6.05 -1.87
CA LYS A 364 -8.48 5.76 -3.26
C LYS A 364 -9.18 4.40 -3.34
N VAL A 365 -10.44 4.40 -3.79
CA VAL A 365 -11.26 3.19 -3.89
C VAL A 365 -11.39 2.78 -5.35
N GLU A 366 -11.03 1.53 -5.62
CA GLU A 366 -11.11 0.93 -6.96
C GLU A 366 -12.25 -0.11 -7.07
N ASP A 367 -12.89 -0.44 -5.94
CA ASP A 367 -14.02 -1.38 -5.89
C ASP A 367 -15.27 -0.79 -6.56
N PRO A 368 -15.81 -1.39 -7.63
CA PRO A 368 -17.00 -0.88 -8.31
C PRO A 368 -18.28 -0.95 -7.45
N SER A 369 -18.26 -1.63 -6.33
CA SER A 369 -19.42 -1.70 -5.42
C SER A 369 -19.87 -0.35 -4.87
N ILE A 370 -19.00 0.67 -4.90
CA ILE A 370 -19.35 2.02 -4.43
C ILE A 370 -20.13 2.85 -5.46
N ASP A 371 -20.26 2.40 -6.70
CA ASP A 371 -20.99 3.13 -7.75
C ASP A 371 -22.39 3.54 -7.30
N LEU A 372 -23.11 2.61 -6.64
CA LEU A 372 -24.47 2.88 -6.19
C LEU A 372 -24.50 3.99 -5.13
N ALA A 373 -23.55 4.01 -4.20
CA ALA A 373 -23.43 5.06 -3.21
C ALA A 373 -23.03 6.40 -3.85
N VAL A 374 -22.10 6.39 -4.81
CA VAL A 374 -21.72 7.59 -5.58
C VAL A 374 -22.94 8.17 -6.27
N LEU A 375 -23.73 7.33 -6.92
CA LEU A 375 -24.95 7.74 -7.61
C LEU A 375 -25.99 8.31 -6.63
N CYS A 376 -26.21 7.66 -5.47
CA CYS A 376 -27.12 8.15 -4.44
C CYS A 376 -26.66 9.48 -3.83
N ALA A 377 -25.36 9.67 -3.60
CA ALA A 377 -24.81 10.95 -3.14
C ALA A 377 -25.00 12.07 -4.18
N LEU A 378 -24.79 11.78 -5.46
CA LEU A 378 -25.03 12.72 -6.56
C LEU A 378 -26.50 13.14 -6.63
N LEU A 379 -27.43 12.19 -6.54
CA LEU A 379 -28.88 12.44 -6.55
C LEU A 379 -29.31 13.23 -5.31
N SER A 380 -28.80 12.87 -4.14
CA SER A 380 -29.07 13.60 -2.89
C SER A 380 -28.64 15.07 -2.98
N SER A 381 -27.45 15.34 -3.54
CA SER A 381 -26.98 16.70 -3.76
C SER A 381 -27.73 17.42 -4.89
N TYR A 382 -28.18 16.70 -5.92
CA TYR A 382 -28.92 17.25 -7.02
C TYR A 382 -30.33 17.75 -6.59
N GLU A 383 -31.03 16.94 -5.78
CA GLU A 383 -32.36 17.22 -5.22
C GLU A 383 -32.30 18.09 -3.95
N ASP A 384 -31.11 18.27 -3.38
CA ASP A 384 -30.85 18.88 -2.05
C ASP A 384 -31.67 18.23 -0.92
N VAL A 385 -31.77 16.89 -0.97
CA VAL A 385 -32.49 16.06 0.00
C VAL A 385 -31.51 15.08 0.67
N PRO A 386 -31.38 15.10 2.01
CA PRO A 386 -30.50 14.15 2.71
C PRO A 386 -31.02 12.72 2.60
N LEU A 387 -30.09 11.77 2.53
CA LEU A 387 -30.41 10.34 2.59
C LEU A 387 -30.67 9.89 4.03
N PRO A 388 -31.48 8.81 4.25
CA PRO A 388 -31.67 8.25 5.57
C PRO A 388 -30.35 7.82 6.22
N GLN A 389 -30.15 8.13 7.51
CA GLN A 389 -28.86 7.96 8.19
C GLN A 389 -28.41 6.50 8.35
N HIS A 390 -29.36 5.57 8.50
CA HIS A 390 -29.08 4.16 8.81
C HIS A 390 -29.13 3.25 7.59
N ILE A 391 -28.90 3.84 6.39
CA ILE A 391 -28.86 3.12 5.13
C ILE A 391 -27.47 3.16 4.50
N CYS A 392 -27.00 2.04 3.97
CA CYS A 392 -25.78 1.98 3.18
C CYS A 392 -26.01 1.24 1.86
N PHE A 393 -25.03 1.30 0.98
CA PHE A 393 -25.17 0.88 -0.41
C PHE A 393 -24.02 -0.04 -0.83
N ALA A 394 -24.34 -1.12 -1.59
CA ALA A 394 -23.35 -1.96 -2.23
C ALA A 394 -23.84 -2.47 -3.57
N GLY A 395 -23.37 -1.87 -4.67
CA GLY A 395 -23.75 -2.28 -6.01
C GLY A 395 -22.93 -1.60 -7.09
N GLU A 396 -22.53 -2.34 -8.11
CA GLU A 396 -21.98 -1.78 -9.34
C GLU A 396 -23.12 -1.27 -10.22
N VAL A 397 -22.93 -0.16 -10.93
CA VAL A 397 -23.92 0.38 -11.87
C VAL A 397 -23.45 0.17 -13.29
N GLY A 398 -24.27 -0.56 -14.08
CA GLY A 398 -24.01 -0.79 -15.50
C GLY A 398 -24.54 0.35 -16.39
N LEU A 399 -24.06 0.41 -17.63
CA LEU A 399 -24.39 1.46 -18.59
C LEU A 399 -25.88 1.50 -19.00
N SER A 400 -26.61 0.39 -18.78
CA SER A 400 -28.07 0.33 -19.02
C SER A 400 -28.89 0.80 -17.82
N GLY A 401 -28.24 1.23 -16.71
CA GLY A 401 -28.88 1.64 -15.47
C GLY A 401 -29.23 0.46 -14.55
N GLU A 402 -28.72 -0.76 -14.83
CA GLU A 402 -28.91 -1.91 -13.98
C GLU A 402 -27.96 -1.85 -12.76
N VAL A 403 -28.45 -2.29 -11.60
CA VAL A 403 -27.63 -2.51 -10.39
C VAL A 403 -27.11 -3.94 -10.43
N ARG A 404 -25.81 -4.10 -10.58
CA ARG A 404 -25.11 -5.37 -10.68
C ARG A 404 -24.67 -5.91 -9.35
N ALA A 405 -24.62 -7.25 -9.23
CA ALA A 405 -24.11 -7.94 -8.05
C ALA A 405 -22.60 -7.70 -7.88
N VAL A 406 -22.20 -7.58 -6.63
CA VAL A 406 -20.81 -7.39 -6.23
C VAL A 406 -20.29 -8.60 -5.46
N HIS A 407 -18.98 -8.80 -5.48
CA HIS A 407 -18.38 -9.93 -4.78
C HIS A 407 -18.47 -9.76 -3.25
N ARG A 408 -18.53 -10.90 -2.53
CA ARG A 408 -18.48 -10.98 -1.06
C ARG A 408 -19.54 -10.11 -0.38
N ILE A 409 -20.75 -10.11 -0.92
CA ILE A 409 -21.85 -9.29 -0.40
C ILE A 409 -22.16 -9.61 1.08
N GLU A 410 -22.01 -10.87 1.49
CA GLU A 410 -22.24 -11.30 2.88
C GLU A 410 -21.30 -10.60 3.86
N GLN A 411 -20.02 -10.41 3.50
CA GLN A 411 -19.04 -9.71 4.35
C GLN A 411 -19.38 -8.22 4.47
N ARG A 412 -19.90 -7.60 3.41
CA ARG A 412 -20.33 -6.19 3.40
C ARG A 412 -21.55 -5.99 4.29
N ILE A 413 -22.51 -6.90 4.19
CA ILE A 413 -23.72 -6.90 5.02
C ILE A 413 -23.34 -7.06 6.51
N ALA A 414 -22.47 -8.02 6.83
CA ALA A 414 -22.01 -8.26 8.19
C ALA A 414 -21.27 -7.06 8.80
N GLU A 415 -20.45 -6.36 8.02
CA GLU A 415 -19.76 -5.15 8.50
C GLU A 415 -20.76 -3.98 8.68
N ALA A 416 -21.73 -3.82 7.78
CA ALA A 416 -22.78 -2.83 7.90
C ALA A 416 -23.63 -3.05 9.17
N GLU A 417 -24.03 -4.29 9.45
CA GLU A 417 -24.76 -4.67 10.63
C GLU A 417 -23.96 -4.41 11.93
N LYS A 418 -22.68 -4.82 11.94
CA LYS A 418 -21.77 -4.61 13.08
C LYS A 418 -21.63 -3.11 13.44
N LEU A 419 -21.73 -2.23 12.44
CA LEU A 419 -21.64 -0.78 12.60
C LEU A 419 -23.00 -0.11 12.84
N GLY A 420 -24.07 -0.89 13.05
CA GLY A 420 -25.39 -0.41 13.46
C GLY A 420 -26.24 0.14 12.30
N PHE A 421 -25.93 -0.21 11.05
CA PHE A 421 -26.82 0.10 9.92
C PHE A 421 -28.06 -0.79 9.96
N GLU A 422 -29.21 -0.17 9.73
CA GLU A 422 -30.51 -0.86 9.75
C GLU A 422 -30.85 -1.45 8.37
N LYS A 423 -30.36 -0.79 7.30
CA LYS A 423 -30.68 -1.15 5.91
C LYS A 423 -29.45 -1.12 5.03
N ILE A 424 -29.41 -2.03 4.05
CA ILE A 424 -28.42 -2.03 2.98
C ILE A 424 -29.13 -2.24 1.63
N ILE A 425 -28.88 -1.36 0.67
CA ILE A 425 -29.37 -1.52 -0.69
C ILE A 425 -28.33 -2.24 -1.53
N VAL A 426 -28.75 -3.35 -2.15
CA VAL A 426 -27.89 -4.24 -2.94
C VAL A 426 -28.56 -4.61 -4.27
N SER A 427 -27.82 -5.28 -5.15
CA SER A 427 -28.35 -5.80 -6.40
C SER A 427 -29.36 -6.92 -6.20
N ARG A 428 -30.46 -6.91 -6.94
CA ARG A 428 -31.41 -8.03 -7.03
C ARG A 428 -30.80 -9.30 -7.62
N TYR A 429 -29.80 -9.17 -8.48
CA TYR A 429 -29.23 -10.30 -9.23
C TYR A 429 -28.23 -11.15 -8.42
N GLY A 430 -27.90 -10.76 -7.20
CA GLY A 430 -26.94 -11.46 -6.30
C GLY A 430 -27.60 -12.25 -5.15
N GLN A 431 -28.93 -12.32 -5.06
CA GLN A 431 -29.66 -12.89 -3.91
C GLN A 431 -29.34 -14.37 -3.60
N LYS A 432 -28.95 -15.17 -4.59
CA LYS A 432 -28.58 -16.58 -4.35
C LYS A 432 -27.34 -16.77 -3.48
N SER A 433 -26.51 -15.72 -3.38
CA SER A 433 -25.30 -15.70 -2.55
C SER A 433 -25.58 -15.16 -1.15
N ILE A 434 -26.75 -14.56 -0.92
CA ILE A 434 -27.17 -14.09 0.39
C ILE A 434 -27.84 -15.29 1.07
N GLY A 435 -27.07 -16.02 1.89
CA GLY A 435 -27.58 -17.13 2.70
C GLY A 435 -28.74 -16.71 3.60
N LYS A 436 -29.36 -17.65 4.33
CA LYS A 436 -30.37 -17.30 5.33
C LYS A 436 -29.78 -16.29 6.28
N GLN A 437 -30.26 -15.04 6.20
CA GLN A 437 -29.84 -13.97 7.09
C GLN A 437 -30.08 -14.38 8.55
N SER A 438 -29.00 -14.38 9.33
CA SER A 438 -29.04 -14.56 10.77
C SER A 438 -28.98 -13.23 11.54
N GLY A 439 -29.01 -12.09 10.81
CA GLY A 439 -28.82 -10.74 11.33
C GLY A 439 -30.09 -9.87 11.30
N ASN A 440 -29.99 -8.68 11.96
CA ASN A 440 -31.10 -7.72 12.09
C ASN A 440 -31.15 -6.67 10.98
N ILE A 441 -30.15 -6.61 10.07
CA ILE A 441 -30.11 -5.63 8.98
C ILE A 441 -31.08 -6.00 7.85
N GLU A 442 -31.90 -5.06 7.42
CA GLU A 442 -32.81 -5.22 6.28
C GLU A 442 -32.05 -5.12 4.96
N VAL A 443 -32.06 -6.18 4.14
CA VAL A 443 -31.45 -6.18 2.80
C VAL A 443 -32.48 -5.87 1.74
N ILE A 444 -32.34 -4.68 1.14
CA ILE A 444 -33.24 -4.18 0.11
C ILE A 444 -32.61 -4.44 -1.25
N SER A 445 -33.29 -5.23 -2.08
CA SER A 445 -32.79 -5.66 -3.38
C SER A 445 -33.39 -4.85 -4.51
N MET A 446 -32.52 -4.13 -5.26
CA MET A 446 -32.91 -3.28 -6.37
C MET A 446 -32.29 -3.76 -7.68
N GLY A 447 -33.04 -3.63 -8.78
CA GLY A 447 -32.58 -4.05 -10.10
C GLY A 447 -32.08 -2.91 -10.97
N ARG A 448 -32.60 -1.70 -10.75
CA ARG A 448 -32.33 -0.52 -11.57
C ARG A 448 -32.17 0.75 -10.73
N VAL A 449 -31.46 1.70 -11.29
CA VAL A 449 -31.21 3.02 -10.69
C VAL A 449 -32.53 3.78 -10.46
N GLU A 450 -33.50 3.65 -11.37
CA GLU A 450 -34.82 4.28 -11.25
C GLU A 450 -35.58 3.77 -10.00
N GLU A 451 -35.50 2.46 -9.69
CA GLU A 451 -36.10 1.88 -8.48
C GLU A 451 -35.46 2.46 -7.21
N VAL A 452 -34.13 2.66 -7.23
CA VAL A 452 -33.39 3.24 -6.10
C VAL A 452 -33.81 4.68 -5.87
N TYR A 453 -33.95 5.49 -6.96
CA TYR A 453 -34.41 6.86 -6.87
C TYR A 453 -35.81 6.95 -6.29
N GLN A 454 -36.75 6.14 -6.80
CA GLN A 454 -38.15 6.10 -6.29
C GLN A 454 -38.21 5.77 -4.81
N TYR A 455 -37.39 4.81 -4.36
CA TYR A 455 -37.38 4.38 -2.96
C TYR A 455 -36.82 5.46 -2.00
N LEU A 456 -35.81 6.24 -2.46
CA LEU A 456 -35.13 7.21 -1.60
C LEU A 456 -35.75 8.60 -1.60
N PHE A 457 -36.41 9.02 -2.71
CA PHE A 457 -36.84 10.42 -2.93
C PHE A 457 -38.31 10.58 -3.28
N GLN A 458 -39.06 9.48 -3.46
CA GLN A 458 -40.51 9.50 -3.73
C GLN A 458 -41.26 8.64 -2.73
#